data_24e959915e4e21c15e43fd5d3e0c22f2
#
_entry.id   24e959915e4e21c15e43fd5d3e0c22f2
#
_cell.length_a   1.000
_cell.length_b   1.000
_cell.length_c   1.000
_cell.angle_alpha   90.00
_cell.angle_beta   90.00
_cell.angle_gamma   90.00
#
_symmetry.space_group_name_H-M   'P 1'
#
loop_
_entity.id
_entity.type
_entity.pdbx_description
1 polymer ?
#
loop_
_entity_poly.entity_id
_entity_poly.type
_entity_poly.pdbx_seq_one_letter_code
_entity_poly.pdbx_strand_id
1 'polypeptide(L)'
;MRLVSCLLGAALAAAAVVPAQAQDPFLQVCMQTTPQKMCECISSKLPADKRQAAIEGLRKSNAAMQPGGNLLDPSMLTQEQMQGLDAVVIAQANCT
;
A
#
# COMPACT_ATOMS: atom_id res chain seq x y z
N MET A 1 35.48 0.65 -24.24
CA MET A 1 35.32 1.71 -23.24
C MET A 1 33.92 2.28 -23.28
N ARG A 2 33.62 2.89 -24.36
CA ARG A 2 32.31 3.55 -24.47
C ARG A 2 31.16 2.57 -24.44
N LEU A 3 31.39 1.38 -24.93
CA LEU A 3 30.37 0.36 -24.91
C LEU A 3 29.96 0.02 -23.48
N VAL A 4 30.94 0.00 -22.60
CA VAL A 4 30.66 -0.28 -21.19
C VAL A 4 29.75 0.78 -20.62
N SER A 5 30.01 2.03 -20.96
CA SER A 5 29.17 3.12 -20.47
C SER A 5 27.73 2.98 -20.97
N CYS A 6 27.58 2.60 -22.22
CA CYS A 6 26.24 2.39 -22.77
C CYS A 6 25.52 1.26 -22.07
N LEU A 7 26.24 0.20 -21.77
CA LEU A 7 25.63 -0.92 -21.06
C LEU A 7 25.18 -0.51 -19.68
N LEU A 8 25.97 0.28 -18.99
CA LEU A 8 25.59 0.79 -17.68
C LEU A 8 24.33 1.63 -17.77
N GLY A 9 24.25 2.46 -18.80
CA GLY A 9 23.05 3.24 -19.00
C GLY A 9 21.83 2.38 -19.23
N ALA A 10 21.98 1.31 -19.98
CA ALA A 10 20.87 0.41 -20.24
C ALA A 10 20.42 -0.28 -18.94
N ALA A 11 21.37 -0.68 -18.12
CA ALA A 11 21.05 -1.31 -16.84
C ALA A 11 20.26 -0.37 -15.93
N LEU A 12 20.66 0.89 -15.90
CA LEU A 12 19.95 1.88 -15.12
C LEU A 12 18.53 2.08 -15.65
N ALA A 13 18.38 2.10 -16.97
CA ALA A 13 17.06 2.22 -17.55
C ALA A 13 16.17 1.05 -17.17
N ALA A 14 16.72 -0.14 -17.14
CA ALA A 14 15.95 -1.32 -16.72
C ALA A 14 15.50 -1.19 -15.26
N ALA A 15 16.37 -0.68 -14.40
CA ALA A 15 16.00 -0.45 -13.01
C ALA A 15 14.89 0.58 -12.89
N ALA A 16 14.88 1.58 -13.78
CA ALA A 16 13.86 2.62 -13.75
C ALA A 16 12.49 2.11 -14.18
N VAL A 17 12.43 0.92 -14.74
CA VAL A 17 11.16 0.33 -15.19
C VAL A 17 10.40 -0.32 -14.05
N VAL A 18 10.97 -0.37 -12.85
CA VAL A 18 10.27 -0.91 -11.68
C VAL A 18 8.91 -0.23 -11.58
N PRO A 19 7.81 -1.02 -11.52
CA PRO A 19 6.47 -0.43 -11.50
C PRO A 19 6.29 0.53 -10.33
N ALA A 20 5.62 1.63 -10.59
CA ALA A 20 5.33 2.61 -9.56
C ALA A 20 4.54 1.98 -8.42
N GLN A 21 3.70 0.99 -8.73
CA GLN A 21 2.91 0.30 -7.73
C GLN A 21 3.77 -0.37 -6.66
N ALA A 22 4.94 -0.90 -7.06
CA ALA A 22 5.82 -1.55 -6.10
C ALA A 22 6.37 -0.57 -5.07
N GLN A 23 6.34 0.74 -5.38
CA GLN A 23 6.84 1.77 -4.48
C GLN A 23 5.73 2.51 -3.75
N ASP A 24 4.49 2.24 -4.08
CA ASP A 24 3.34 2.89 -3.46
C ASP A 24 3.17 2.34 -2.04
N PRO A 25 3.29 3.19 -1.01
CA PRO A 25 3.14 2.71 0.37
C PRO A 25 1.79 2.05 0.64
N PHE A 26 0.73 2.52 0.01
CA PHE A 26 -0.58 1.90 0.20
C PHE A 26 -0.58 0.48 -0.36
N LEU A 27 -0.05 0.30 -1.57
CA LEU A 27 -0.02 -1.03 -2.18
C LEU A 27 0.85 -1.98 -1.36
N GLN A 28 1.97 -1.49 -0.84
CA GLN A 28 2.84 -2.34 -0.04
C GLN A 28 2.12 -2.89 1.20
N VAL A 29 1.39 -2.04 1.90
CA VAL A 29 0.71 -2.48 3.12
C VAL A 29 -0.54 -3.31 2.77
N CYS A 30 -1.23 -2.96 1.73
CA CYS A 30 -2.43 -3.69 1.29
C CYS A 30 -2.07 -5.09 0.84
N MET A 31 -0.98 -5.24 0.10
CA MET A 31 -0.59 -6.53 -0.47
C MET A 31 -0.06 -7.51 0.55
N GLN A 32 0.11 -7.10 1.79
CA GLN A 32 0.44 -8.05 2.86
C GLN A 32 -0.71 -9.01 3.14
N THR A 33 -1.93 -8.60 2.86
CA THR A 33 -3.11 -9.43 3.17
C THR A 33 -4.08 -9.57 1.99
N THR A 34 -3.86 -8.87 0.88
CA THR A 34 -4.82 -8.77 -0.21
C THR A 34 -4.10 -8.90 -1.55
N PRO A 35 -4.74 -9.56 -2.55
CA PRO A 35 -4.12 -9.68 -3.87
C PRO A 35 -3.86 -8.34 -4.53
N GLN A 36 -2.83 -8.30 -5.37
CA GLN A 36 -2.38 -7.07 -6.00
C GLN A 36 -3.49 -6.37 -6.78
N LYS A 37 -4.25 -7.11 -7.57
CA LYS A 37 -5.29 -6.50 -8.39
C LYS A 37 -6.35 -5.80 -7.55
N MET A 38 -6.74 -6.42 -6.45
CA MET A 38 -7.69 -5.80 -5.53
C MET A 38 -7.10 -4.54 -4.92
N CYS A 39 -5.82 -4.60 -4.50
CA CYS A 39 -5.16 -3.45 -3.92
C CYS A 39 -5.07 -2.29 -4.91
N GLU A 40 -4.79 -2.58 -6.17
CA GLU A 40 -4.75 -1.55 -7.20
C GLU A 40 -6.12 -0.91 -7.39
N CYS A 41 -7.16 -1.71 -7.38
CA CYS A 41 -8.52 -1.19 -7.50
C CYS A 41 -8.87 -0.32 -6.31
N ILE A 42 -8.59 -0.79 -5.10
CA ILE A 42 -8.85 -0.01 -3.88
C ILE A 42 -8.09 1.29 -3.92
N SER A 43 -6.82 1.25 -4.30
CA SER A 43 -5.99 2.44 -4.38
C SER A 43 -6.58 3.48 -5.34
N SER A 44 -7.11 3.03 -6.48
CA SER A 44 -7.68 3.94 -7.46
C SER A 44 -8.97 4.60 -6.98
N LYS A 45 -9.68 3.96 -6.06
CA LYS A 45 -10.97 4.47 -5.55
C LYS A 45 -10.83 5.15 -4.21
N LEU A 46 -9.64 5.11 -3.61
CA LEU A 46 -9.42 5.70 -2.30
C LEU A 46 -9.27 7.21 -2.43
N PRO A 47 -10.02 8.02 -1.65
CA PRO A 47 -9.84 9.46 -1.69
C PRO A 47 -8.43 9.86 -1.30
N ALA A 48 -7.90 10.87 -1.98
CA ALA A 48 -6.52 11.30 -1.75
C ALA A 48 -6.30 11.77 -0.31
N ASP A 49 -7.28 12.44 0.26
CA ASP A 49 -7.18 12.97 1.63
C ASP A 49 -7.29 11.87 2.68
N LYS A 50 -7.73 10.68 2.32
CA LYS A 50 -7.80 9.53 3.24
C LYS A 50 -6.65 8.55 3.08
N ARG A 51 -5.83 8.73 2.07
CA ARG A 51 -4.79 7.75 1.73
C ARG A 51 -3.80 7.54 2.85
N GLN A 52 -3.28 8.62 3.44
CA GLN A 52 -2.29 8.49 4.51
C GLN A 52 -2.89 7.82 5.75
N ALA A 53 -4.10 8.21 6.12
CA ALA A 53 -4.78 7.59 7.25
C ALA A 53 -5.06 6.12 7.00
N ALA A 54 -5.41 5.76 5.77
CA ALA A 54 -5.63 4.37 5.39
C ALA A 54 -4.35 3.55 5.52
N ILE A 55 -3.22 4.11 5.07
CA ILE A 55 -1.93 3.42 5.18
C ILE A 55 -1.59 3.15 6.64
N GLU A 56 -1.73 4.17 7.49
CA GLU A 56 -1.40 4.02 8.90
C GLU A 56 -2.34 3.06 9.60
N GLY A 57 -3.63 3.14 9.28
CA GLY A 57 -4.61 2.23 9.84
C GLY A 57 -4.35 0.78 9.45
N LEU A 58 -4.02 0.55 8.18
CA LEU A 58 -3.69 -0.79 7.71
C LEU A 58 -2.41 -1.32 8.35
N ARG A 59 -1.40 -0.47 8.53
CA ARG A 59 -0.18 -0.90 9.21
C ARG A 59 -0.45 -1.37 10.62
N LYS A 60 -1.25 -0.64 11.37
CA LYS A 60 -1.59 -1.02 12.73
C LYS A 60 -2.42 -2.28 12.74
N SER A 61 -3.38 -2.39 11.83
CA SER A 61 -4.22 -3.56 11.71
C SER A 61 -3.41 -4.81 11.38
N ASN A 62 -2.51 -4.69 10.41
CA ASN A 62 -1.67 -5.82 10.01
C ASN A 62 -0.72 -6.23 11.13
N ALA A 63 -0.17 -5.26 11.85
CA ALA A 63 0.72 -5.56 12.97
C ALA A 63 -0.01 -6.30 14.08
N ALA A 64 -1.27 -5.96 14.32
CA ALA A 64 -2.07 -6.62 15.35
C ALA A 64 -2.35 -8.08 14.98
N MET A 65 -2.38 -8.41 13.71
CA MET A 65 -2.64 -9.78 13.25
C MET A 65 -1.39 -10.64 13.15
N GLN A 66 -0.20 -10.06 13.35
CA GLN A 66 1.03 -10.82 13.32
C GLN A 66 1.16 -11.70 14.57
N PRO A 67 1.93 -12.81 14.48
CA PRO A 67 2.21 -13.63 15.66
C PRO A 67 2.85 -12.78 16.76
N GLY A 68 2.31 -12.85 17.95
CA GLY A 68 2.80 -12.03 19.06
C GLY A 68 2.18 -10.65 19.13
N GLY A 69 1.39 -10.26 18.13
CA GLY A 69 0.64 -9.02 18.18
C GLY A 69 -0.61 -9.18 19.02
N ASN A 70 -1.09 -8.06 19.56
CA ASN A 70 -2.36 -8.05 20.28
C ASN A 70 -3.50 -7.85 19.30
N LEU A 71 -4.68 -8.31 19.68
CA LEU A 71 -5.87 -8.04 18.88
C LEU A 71 -6.07 -6.54 18.79
N LEU A 72 -6.52 -6.09 17.63
CA LEU A 72 -6.71 -4.67 17.39
C LEU A 72 -7.79 -4.13 18.31
N ASP A 73 -7.40 -3.17 19.13
CA ASP A 73 -8.32 -2.45 19.99
C ASP A 73 -8.67 -1.14 19.30
N PRO A 74 -9.95 -0.77 19.18
CA PRO A 74 -10.31 0.51 18.56
C PRO A 74 -9.60 1.71 19.18
N SER A 75 -9.26 1.63 20.48
CA SER A 75 -8.54 2.71 21.14
C SER A 75 -7.10 2.88 20.63
N MET A 76 -6.57 1.90 19.92
CA MET A 76 -5.23 1.98 19.34
C MET A 76 -5.19 2.78 18.04
N LEU A 77 -6.34 3.06 17.46
CA LEU A 77 -6.46 3.82 16.24
C LEU A 77 -6.96 5.22 16.55
N THR A 78 -6.38 6.21 15.87
CA THR A 78 -6.94 7.56 15.93
C THR A 78 -8.24 7.58 15.12
N GLN A 79 -9.04 8.63 15.35
CA GLN A 79 -10.26 8.81 14.58
C GLN A 79 -9.96 8.90 13.09
N GLU A 80 -8.89 9.60 12.73
CA GLU A 80 -8.48 9.70 11.32
C GLU A 80 -8.13 8.34 10.74
N GLN A 81 -7.44 7.51 11.50
CA GLN A 81 -7.07 6.17 11.03
C GLN A 81 -8.28 5.28 10.86
N MET A 82 -9.26 5.40 11.75
CA MET A 82 -10.51 4.66 11.60
C MET A 82 -11.28 5.12 10.36
N GLN A 83 -11.28 6.41 10.08
CA GLN A 83 -11.88 6.93 8.86
C GLN A 83 -11.14 6.44 7.62
N GLY A 84 -9.83 6.33 7.70
CA GLY A 84 -9.03 5.78 6.62
C GLY A 84 -9.36 4.33 6.33
N LEU A 85 -9.49 3.52 7.37
CA LEU A 85 -9.89 2.13 7.21
C LEU A 85 -11.30 2.01 6.65
N ASP A 86 -12.22 2.87 7.10
CA ASP A 86 -13.57 2.88 6.57
C ASP A 86 -13.56 3.20 5.08
N ALA A 87 -12.73 4.14 4.65
CA ALA A 87 -12.59 4.46 3.23
C ALA A 87 -12.06 3.25 2.45
N VAL A 88 -11.16 2.47 3.02
CA VAL A 88 -10.66 1.25 2.38
C VAL A 88 -11.79 0.24 2.20
N VAL A 89 -12.63 0.06 3.23
CA VAL A 89 -13.74 -0.87 3.15
C VAL A 89 -14.72 -0.43 2.06
N ILE A 90 -15.03 0.85 2.00
CA ILE A 90 -15.93 1.37 0.96
C ILE A 90 -15.32 1.17 -0.41
N ALA A 91 -14.04 1.48 -0.59
CA ALA A 91 -13.36 1.28 -1.87
C ALA A 91 -13.36 -0.19 -2.25
N GLN A 92 -13.12 -1.09 -1.30
CA GLN A 92 -13.13 -2.52 -1.55
C GLN A 92 -14.50 -2.99 -2.02
N ALA A 93 -15.56 -2.49 -1.40
CA ALA A 93 -16.91 -2.84 -1.80
C ALA A 93 -17.19 -2.44 -3.25
N ASN A 94 -16.57 -1.37 -3.71
CA ASN A 94 -16.73 -0.90 -5.09
C ASN A 94 -15.81 -1.61 -6.08
N CYS A 95 -14.99 -2.54 -5.61
CA CYS A 95 -14.05 -3.30 -6.44
C CYS A 95 -14.47 -4.74 -6.67
N THR A 96 -15.57 -5.17 -6.14
CA THR A 96 -16.06 -6.54 -6.29
C THR A 96 -17.07 -6.70 -7.42
#